data_0e7b33d21442b5623770d44be8bf4746
#
_entry.id   0e7b33d21442b5623770d44be8bf4746
#
_cell.length_a   1.000
_cell.length_b   1.000
_cell.length_c   1.000
_cell.angle_alpha   90.00
_cell.angle_beta   90.00
_cell.angle_gamma   90.00
#
_symmetry.space_group_name_H-M   'P 1'
#
loop_
_entity.id
_entity.type
_entity.pdbx_description
1 polymer ?
#
loop_
_entity_poly.entity_id
_entity_poly.type
_entity_poly.pdbx_seq_one_letter_code
_entity_poly.pdbx_strand_id
1 'polypeptide(L)'
;NSVEVAVDNDVSETETVIEIHANDRQGLLYIVASTLRDLHLTIDRARITTHVDRVIDVFYIRDEAGEKVTSTEHLEEIKSSLIERLED
;
A
#
# COMPACT_ATOMS: atom_id res chain seq x y z
N ASN A 1 6.24 4.10 -16.77
CA ASN A 1 5.22 3.49 -16.06
C ASN A 1 5.63 2.39 -15.19
N SER A 2 6.58 2.58 -14.34
CA SER A 2 6.92 1.61 -13.35
C SER A 2 6.20 1.95 -12.04
N VAL A 3 5.83 0.90 -11.33
CA VAL A 3 5.22 0.99 -10.03
C VAL A 3 6.22 0.47 -9.02
N GLU A 4 6.40 1.21 -7.94
CA GLU A 4 7.28 0.77 -6.86
C GLU A 4 6.47 0.71 -5.57
N VAL A 5 6.62 -0.39 -4.85
CA VAL A 5 5.94 -0.58 -3.57
C VAL A 5 6.98 -0.93 -2.52
N ALA A 6 7.02 -0.15 -1.47
CA ALA A 6 7.91 -0.41 -0.35
C ALA A 6 7.09 -0.63 0.91
N VAL A 7 7.53 -1.54 1.76
CA VAL A 7 6.86 -1.84 3.00
C VAL A 7 7.84 -1.60 4.14
N ASP A 8 7.38 -0.89 5.17
CA ASP A 8 8.24 -0.48 6.28
C ASP A 8 7.51 -0.70 7.59
N ASN A 9 8.09 -1.50 8.47
CA ASN A 9 7.52 -1.76 9.79
C ASN A 9 8.24 -0.99 10.90
N ASP A 10 9.19 -0.14 10.55
CA ASP A 10 9.97 0.58 11.55
C ASP A 10 9.50 2.00 11.77
N VAL A 11 8.63 2.53 10.91
CA VAL A 11 8.19 3.91 10.98
C VAL A 11 7.15 4.11 12.08
N SER A 12 6.24 3.16 12.24
CA SER A 12 5.15 3.27 13.20
C SER A 12 5.22 2.12 14.19
N GLU A 13 4.84 2.38 15.43
CA GLU A 13 4.82 1.34 16.44
C GLU A 13 3.63 0.40 16.29
N THR A 14 2.56 0.87 15.70
CA THR A 14 1.32 0.10 15.66
C THR A 14 0.87 -0.30 14.26
N GLU A 15 1.47 0.29 13.24
CA GLU A 15 0.99 0.09 11.87
C GLU A 15 2.12 -0.30 10.94
N THR A 16 1.78 -1.08 9.91
CA THR A 16 2.68 -1.33 8.81
C THR A 16 2.49 -0.21 7.80
N VAL A 17 3.59 0.34 7.30
CA VAL A 17 3.54 1.48 6.38
C VAL A 17 3.87 1.00 4.99
N ILE A 18 2.99 1.32 4.03
CA ILE A 18 3.19 0.96 2.62
C ILE A 18 3.32 2.25 1.84
N GLU A 19 4.40 2.34 1.07
CA GLU A 19 4.64 3.51 0.23
C GLU A 19 4.56 3.08 -1.23
N ILE A 20 3.73 3.77 -2.01
CA ILE A 20 3.50 3.42 -3.40
C ILE A 20 3.90 4.60 -4.28
N HIS A 21 4.77 4.33 -5.24
CA HIS A 21 5.20 5.31 -6.24
C HIS A 21 4.65 4.85 -7.58
N ALA A 22 3.86 5.69 -8.23
CA ALA A 22 3.20 5.31 -9.47
C ALA A 22 2.89 6.54 -10.29
N ASN A 23 2.55 6.31 -11.56
CA ASN A 23 2.00 7.40 -12.37
C ASN A 23 0.59 7.70 -11.90
N ASP A 24 0.23 8.99 -11.91
CA ASP A 24 -1.12 9.39 -11.55
C ASP A 24 -2.08 8.86 -12.61
N ARG A 25 -3.15 8.23 -12.14
CA ARG A 25 -4.17 7.70 -13.05
C ARG A 25 -5.50 7.62 -12.32
N GLN A 26 -6.55 7.68 -13.12
CA GLN A 26 -7.89 7.60 -12.56
C GLN A 26 -8.09 6.23 -11.92
N GLY A 27 -8.70 6.23 -10.74
CA GLY A 27 -9.00 4.99 -10.05
C GLY A 27 -7.86 4.38 -9.26
N LEU A 28 -6.70 5.06 -9.20
CA LEU A 28 -5.53 4.52 -8.51
C LEU A 28 -5.86 4.18 -7.06
N LEU A 29 -6.48 5.12 -6.34
CA LEU A 29 -6.79 4.91 -4.93
C LEU A 29 -7.79 3.79 -4.74
N TYR A 30 -8.73 3.66 -5.66
CA TYR A 30 -9.69 2.56 -5.58
C TYR A 30 -8.99 1.22 -5.73
N ILE A 31 -8.03 1.13 -6.66
CA ILE A 31 -7.29 -0.11 -6.86
C ILE A 31 -6.51 -0.47 -5.60
N VAL A 32 -5.84 0.51 -5.01
CA VAL A 32 -5.06 0.25 -3.80
C VAL A 32 -5.97 -0.18 -2.66
N ALA A 33 -7.04 0.58 -2.43
CA ALA A 33 -7.94 0.29 -1.32
C ALA A 33 -8.61 -1.07 -1.47
N SER A 34 -9.04 -1.40 -2.68
CA SER A 34 -9.71 -2.69 -2.89
C SER A 34 -8.72 -3.84 -2.77
N THR A 35 -7.47 -3.66 -3.20
CA THR A 35 -6.45 -4.69 -3.06
C THR A 35 -6.20 -4.98 -1.57
N LEU A 36 -6.02 -3.92 -0.80
CA LEU A 36 -5.74 -4.09 0.63
C LEU A 36 -6.94 -4.71 1.34
N ARG A 37 -8.16 -4.31 0.96
CA ARG A 37 -9.35 -4.90 1.53
C ARG A 37 -9.45 -6.39 1.21
N ASP A 38 -9.14 -6.77 -0.04
CA ASP A 38 -9.18 -8.16 -0.44
C ASP A 38 -8.17 -9.01 0.33
N LEU A 39 -7.11 -8.39 0.81
CA LEU A 39 -6.10 -9.04 1.62
C LEU A 39 -6.42 -8.95 3.11
N HIS A 40 -7.63 -8.47 3.45
CA HIS A 40 -8.12 -8.39 4.83
C HIS A 40 -7.29 -7.42 5.68
N LEU A 41 -6.90 -6.31 5.07
CA LEU A 41 -6.14 -5.28 5.78
C LEU A 41 -7.00 -4.06 5.98
N THR A 42 -6.76 -3.35 7.08
CA THR A 42 -7.46 -2.14 7.42
C THR A 42 -6.54 -0.95 7.18
N ILE A 43 -7.04 0.06 6.48
CA ILE A 43 -6.29 1.30 6.28
C ILE A 43 -6.71 2.27 7.38
N ASP A 44 -5.75 2.63 8.24
CA ASP A 44 -6.03 3.61 9.29
C ASP A 44 -5.98 5.02 8.75
N ARG A 45 -5.05 5.29 7.87
CA ARG A 45 -4.92 6.61 7.26
C ARG A 45 -4.04 6.50 6.03
N ALA A 46 -4.13 7.52 5.20
CA ALA A 46 -3.36 7.58 3.98
C ALA A 46 -2.91 9.02 3.75
N ARG A 47 -1.74 9.17 3.17
CA ARG A 47 -1.25 10.48 2.74
C ARG A 47 -0.99 10.39 1.24
N ILE A 48 -1.65 11.27 0.49
CA ILE A 48 -1.58 11.28 -0.96
C ILE A 48 -0.81 12.51 -1.38
N THR A 49 0.26 12.32 -2.13
CA THR A 49 1.05 13.44 -2.64
C THR A 49 1.19 13.26 -4.14
N THR A 50 0.76 14.27 -4.89
CA THR A 50 0.91 14.27 -6.34
C THR A 50 2.00 15.25 -6.72
N HIS A 51 2.93 14.80 -7.54
CA HIS A 51 4.05 15.62 -7.98
C HIS A 51 4.10 15.54 -9.49
N VAL A 52 3.56 16.57 -10.16
CA VAL A 52 3.37 16.61 -11.59
C VAL A 52 2.41 15.50 -11.99
N ASP A 53 2.92 14.41 -12.59
CA ASP A 53 2.06 13.28 -12.97
C ASP A 53 2.44 12.00 -12.24
N ARG A 54 3.23 12.13 -11.17
CA ARG A 54 3.59 11.00 -10.32
C ARG A 54 2.92 11.15 -8.98
N VAL A 55 2.51 10.04 -8.39
CA VAL A 55 1.98 10.06 -7.04
C VAL A 55 2.90 9.28 -6.12
N ILE A 56 2.98 9.74 -4.89
CA ILE A 56 3.64 9.05 -3.80
C ILE A 56 2.58 8.92 -2.72
N ASP A 57 2.06 7.73 -2.54
CA ASP A 57 0.99 7.47 -1.60
C ASP A 57 1.52 6.63 -0.45
N VAL A 58 1.21 7.05 0.76
CA VAL A 58 1.66 6.35 1.96
C VAL A 58 0.41 5.88 2.71
N PHE A 59 0.36 4.57 2.98
CA PHE A 59 -0.79 3.98 3.66
C PHE A 59 -0.33 3.35 4.97
N TYR A 60 -1.08 3.61 6.02
CA TYR A 60 -0.82 3.05 7.35
C TYR A 60 -1.87 1.98 7.58
N ILE A 61 -1.44 0.71 7.65
CA ILE A 61 -2.37 -0.42 7.66
C ILE A 61 -2.14 -1.31 8.86
N ARG A 62 -3.17 -2.11 9.18
CA ARG A 62 -3.11 -3.14 10.21
C ARG A 62 -3.80 -4.38 9.67
N ASP A 63 -3.43 -5.53 10.23
CA ASP A 63 -4.05 -6.79 9.84
C ASP A 63 -5.42 -6.95 10.51
N GLU A 64 -6.03 -8.12 10.34
CA GLU A 64 -7.36 -8.37 10.88
C GLU A 64 -7.38 -8.33 12.40
N ALA A 65 -6.29 -8.66 13.03
CA ALA A 65 -6.18 -8.63 14.48
C ALA A 65 -5.88 -7.23 15.00
N GLY A 66 -5.74 -6.25 14.11
CA GLY A 66 -5.42 -4.89 14.51
C GLY A 66 -3.95 -4.68 14.78
N GLU A 67 -3.08 -5.50 14.20
CA GLU A 67 -1.66 -5.45 14.47
C GLU A 67 -0.87 -5.26 13.20
N LYS A 68 0.43 -5.01 13.37
CA LYS A 68 1.32 -4.91 12.21
C LYS A 68 1.39 -6.24 11.48
N VAL A 69 1.61 -6.14 10.17
CA VAL A 69 1.89 -7.33 9.37
C VAL A 69 3.37 -7.64 9.50
N THR A 70 3.71 -8.73 10.18
CA THR A 70 5.12 -9.05 10.44
C THR A 70 5.63 -10.25 9.67
N SER A 71 4.73 -11.05 9.11
CA SER A 71 5.13 -12.23 8.35
C SER A 71 5.76 -11.79 7.03
N THR A 72 6.96 -12.26 6.74
CA THR A 72 7.64 -11.96 5.49
C THR A 72 6.80 -12.39 4.29
N GLU A 73 6.19 -13.56 4.40
CA GLU A 73 5.33 -14.08 3.36
C GLU A 73 4.16 -13.16 3.08
N HIS A 74 3.55 -12.66 4.13
CA HIS A 74 2.39 -11.78 4.02
C HIS A 74 2.79 -10.44 3.42
N LEU A 75 3.95 -9.91 3.85
CA LEU A 75 4.44 -8.65 3.30
C LEU A 75 4.74 -8.78 1.81
N GLU A 76 5.32 -9.91 1.39
CA GLU A 76 5.59 -10.12 -0.03
C GLU A 76 4.29 -10.25 -0.83
N GLU A 77 3.29 -10.89 -0.26
CA GLU A 77 1.99 -10.99 -0.92
C GLU A 77 1.36 -9.62 -1.13
N ILE A 78 1.47 -8.75 -0.14
CA ILE A 78 0.93 -7.40 -0.26
C ILE A 78 1.63 -6.65 -1.39
N LYS A 79 2.96 -6.72 -1.43
CA LYS A 79 3.72 -6.03 -2.46
C LYS A 79 3.38 -6.54 -3.85
N SER A 80 3.39 -7.85 -4.02
CA SER A 80 3.17 -8.41 -5.34
C SER A 80 1.73 -8.18 -5.83
N SER A 81 0.76 -8.23 -4.92
CA SER A 81 -0.62 -7.98 -5.30
C SER A 81 -0.82 -6.54 -5.74
N LEU A 82 -0.21 -5.59 -5.03
CA LEU A 82 -0.32 -4.19 -5.41
C LEU A 82 0.36 -3.93 -6.74
N ILE A 83 1.57 -4.47 -6.93
CA ILE A 83 2.29 -4.27 -8.18
C ILE A 83 1.50 -4.87 -9.34
N GLU A 84 0.99 -6.07 -9.17
CA GLU A 84 0.25 -6.73 -10.22
C GLU A 84 -0.98 -5.94 -10.65
N ARG A 85 -1.71 -5.41 -9.68
CA ARG A 85 -2.94 -4.69 -10.00
C ARG A 85 -2.70 -3.28 -10.50
N LEU A 86 -1.55 -2.68 -10.17
CA LEU A 86 -1.26 -1.32 -10.57
C LEU A 86 -0.50 -1.22 -11.88
N GLU A 87 0.11 -2.29 -12.31
CA GLU A 87 0.95 -2.26 -13.52
C GLU A 87 0.19 -2.48 -14.81
N ASP A 88 -1.04 -2.51 -14.83
CA ASP A 88 -1.81 -2.82 -15.99
C ASP A 88 -1.73 -1.87 -17.19
#